data_da892568b3a8f78e901e28e2104f3e92
#
_entry.id   da892568b3a8f78e901e28e2104f3e92
#
_cell.length_a   1.000
_cell.length_b   1.000
_cell.length_c   1.000
_cell.angle_alpha   90.00
_cell.angle_beta   90.00
_cell.angle_gamma   90.00
#
_symmetry.space_group_name_H-M   'P 1'
#
loop_
_entity.id
_entity.type
_entity.pdbx_description
1 polymer ?
#
loop_
_entity_poly.entity_id
_entity_poly.type
_entity_poly.pdbx_seq_one_letter_code
_entity_poly.pdbx_strand_id
1 'polypeptide(L)'
;GVSPPALAGEWLFTLTSDARLLAIARSTGKVRWITQLRRYRDAKDRKGEIFWTGPVLANNMLYVANSRGELWQVSVAEGSANMLTELKDSVSLPPIVVNNTLYVLDDSGTITAFR
;
A
#
# COMPACT_ATOMS: atom_id res chain seq x y z
N GLY A 1 0.57 6.44 -11.78
CA GLY A 1 1.04 7.61 -11.11
C GLY A 1 1.81 7.29 -9.85
N VAL A 2 2.47 8.27 -9.33
CA VAL A 2 3.27 8.13 -8.11
C VAL A 2 2.42 8.56 -6.92
N SER A 3 2.25 7.66 -5.93
CA SER A 3 1.57 8.00 -4.69
C SER A 3 2.53 8.75 -3.77
N PRO A 4 2.04 9.73 -3.00
CA PRO A 4 2.88 10.44 -2.05
C PRO A 4 3.31 9.49 -0.93
N PRO A 5 4.48 9.73 -0.30
CA PRO A 5 4.89 8.93 0.83
C PRO A 5 4.03 9.17 2.06
N ALA A 6 4.01 8.21 2.97
CA ALA A 6 3.40 8.37 4.29
C ALA A 6 4.49 8.71 5.30
N LEU A 7 4.13 9.50 6.31
CA LEU A 7 5.06 9.95 7.36
C LEU A 7 4.53 9.51 8.73
N ALA A 8 5.41 8.95 9.53
CA ALA A 8 5.12 8.61 10.92
C ALA A 8 6.35 8.94 11.77
N GLY A 9 6.34 10.13 12.40
CA GLY A 9 7.46 10.61 13.19
C GLY A 9 8.75 10.69 12.38
N GLU A 10 9.75 9.95 12.78
CA GLU A 10 11.06 9.90 12.13
C GLU A 10 11.05 9.09 10.83
N TRP A 11 9.97 8.36 10.55
CA TRP A 11 9.93 7.40 9.46
C TRP A 11 9.15 7.90 8.26
N LEU A 12 9.71 7.64 7.09
CA LEU A 12 9.06 7.88 5.80
C LEU A 12 8.84 6.53 5.13
N PHE A 13 7.62 6.32 4.63
CA PHE A 13 7.26 5.08 3.94
C PHE A 13 6.94 5.42 2.49
N THR A 14 7.59 4.75 1.57
CA THR A 14 7.43 5.03 0.14
C THR A 14 7.30 3.75 -0.65
N LEU A 15 6.48 3.82 -1.69
CA LEU A 15 6.23 2.71 -2.59
C LEU A 15 6.96 2.98 -3.91
N THR A 16 7.80 2.05 -4.32
CA THR A 16 8.56 2.19 -5.55
C THR A 16 7.80 1.60 -6.75
N SER A 17 8.27 1.92 -7.97
CA SER A 17 7.63 1.45 -9.19
C SER A 17 7.75 -0.06 -9.39
N ASP A 18 8.70 -0.71 -8.73
CA ASP A 18 8.87 -2.17 -8.77
C ASP A 18 8.19 -2.88 -7.59
N ALA A 19 7.19 -2.24 -7.01
CA ALA A 19 6.34 -2.79 -5.95
C ALA A 19 7.08 -3.10 -4.65
N ARG A 20 8.09 -2.29 -4.31
CA ARG A 20 8.75 -2.37 -3.02
C ARG A 20 8.25 -1.27 -2.10
N LEU A 21 7.90 -1.65 -0.89
CA LEU A 21 7.55 -0.70 0.15
C LEU A 21 8.75 -0.55 1.09
N LEU A 22 9.19 0.68 1.28
CA LEU A 22 10.40 1.01 2.02
C LEU A 22 10.06 1.83 3.25
N ALA A 23 10.71 1.53 4.37
CA ALA A 23 10.72 2.40 5.54
C ALA A 23 12.09 3.05 5.65
N ILE A 24 12.14 4.37 5.64
CA ILE A 24 13.37 5.13 5.60
C ILE A 24 13.40 6.11 6.77
N ALA A 25 14.53 6.17 7.49
CA ALA A 25 14.73 7.17 8.53
C ALA A 25 14.94 8.53 7.88
N ARG A 26 14.12 9.52 8.24
CA ARG A 26 14.13 10.85 7.60
C ARG A 26 15.45 11.59 7.81
N SER A 27 16.04 11.48 8.99
CA SER A 27 17.25 12.23 9.33
C SER A 27 18.51 11.68 8.69
N THR A 28 18.57 10.37 8.44
CA THR A 28 19.79 9.71 7.97
C THR A 28 19.67 9.11 6.58
N GLY A 29 18.43 8.90 6.09
CA GLY A 29 18.19 8.21 4.84
C GLY A 29 18.41 6.70 4.91
N LYS A 30 18.62 6.16 6.10
CA LYS A 30 18.85 4.72 6.25
C LYS A 30 17.55 3.94 6.13
N VAL A 31 17.61 2.83 5.42
CA VAL A 31 16.47 1.94 5.24
C VAL A 31 16.34 1.04 6.46
N ARG A 32 15.14 1.03 7.06
CA ARG A 32 14.82 0.16 8.19
C ARG A 32 14.38 -1.22 7.74
N TRP A 33 13.47 -1.26 6.77
CA TRP A 33 13.02 -2.50 6.15
C TRP A 33 12.56 -2.25 4.71
N ILE A 34 12.58 -3.33 3.93
CA ILE A 34 12.08 -3.35 2.55
C ILE A 34 11.11 -4.52 2.45
N THR A 35 9.91 -4.25 1.96
CA THR A 35 8.91 -5.30 1.72
C THR A 35 8.63 -5.37 0.24
N GLN A 36 8.97 -6.51 -0.37
CA GLN A 36 8.65 -6.74 -1.78
C GLN A 36 7.19 -7.17 -1.86
N LEU A 37 6.37 -6.35 -2.52
CA LEU A 37 5.00 -6.70 -2.83
C LEU A 37 4.98 -7.48 -4.15
N ARG A 38 3.87 -8.15 -4.41
CA ARG A 38 3.74 -8.96 -5.62
C ARG A 38 3.67 -8.08 -6.86
N ARG A 39 4.57 -8.30 -7.83
CA ARG A 39 4.65 -7.50 -9.05
C ARG A 39 3.74 -8.00 -10.16
N TYR A 40 3.54 -9.33 -10.21
CA TYR A 40 2.85 -9.97 -11.33
C TYR A 40 1.85 -10.98 -10.82
N ARG A 41 0.76 -11.13 -11.55
CA ARG A 41 -0.19 -12.21 -11.32
C ARG A 41 0.49 -13.57 -11.52
N ASP A 42 1.33 -13.66 -12.57
CA ASP A 42 2.18 -14.81 -12.86
C ASP A 42 3.63 -14.37 -12.74
N ALA A 43 4.26 -14.66 -11.61
CA ALA A 43 5.63 -14.23 -11.34
C ALA A 43 6.64 -14.94 -12.25
N LYS A 44 6.39 -16.19 -12.62
CA LYS A 44 7.30 -16.99 -13.44
C LYS A 44 7.42 -16.43 -14.84
N ASP A 45 6.30 -16.11 -15.48
CA ASP A 45 6.27 -15.58 -16.84
C ASP A 45 6.20 -14.06 -16.89
N ARG A 46 6.21 -13.39 -15.75
CA ARG A 46 6.10 -11.92 -15.63
C ARG A 46 4.90 -11.37 -16.39
N LYS A 47 3.76 -12.04 -16.23
CA LYS A 47 2.50 -11.64 -16.86
C LYS A 47 1.51 -11.14 -15.82
N GLY A 48 0.65 -10.22 -16.25
CA GLY A 48 -0.36 -9.63 -15.41
C GLY A 48 0.25 -8.74 -14.35
N GLU A 49 0.91 -7.67 -14.77
CA GLU A 49 1.52 -6.72 -13.86
C GLU A 49 0.48 -6.15 -12.88
N ILE A 50 0.85 -6.11 -11.62
CA ILE A 50 0.01 -5.59 -10.55
C ILE A 50 0.49 -4.17 -10.22
N PHE A 51 -0.44 -3.21 -10.26
CA PHE A 51 -0.14 -1.82 -9.96
C PHE A 51 -0.62 -1.52 -8.54
N TRP A 52 0.30 -1.07 -7.70
CA TRP A 52 0.04 -0.77 -6.30
C TRP A 52 -0.12 0.71 -6.07
N THR A 53 -0.90 1.07 -5.08
CA THR A 53 -1.14 2.45 -4.69
C THR A 53 -1.12 2.58 -3.16
N GLY A 54 -0.68 3.73 -2.68
CA GLY A 54 -0.40 4.01 -1.29
C GLY A 54 1.09 4.28 -1.09
N PRO A 55 1.65 4.12 0.12
CA PRO A 55 0.96 3.72 1.33
C PRO A 55 0.21 4.87 2.00
N VAL A 56 -0.80 4.53 2.80
CA VAL A 56 -1.42 5.49 3.71
C VAL A 56 -1.30 4.97 5.14
N LEU A 57 -1.17 5.87 6.08
CA LEU A 57 -1.02 5.54 7.49
C LEU A 57 -2.34 5.77 8.21
N ALA A 58 -2.82 4.75 8.91
CA ALA A 58 -4.02 4.84 9.75
C ALA A 58 -3.85 3.92 10.95
N ASN A 59 -4.15 4.42 12.15
CA ASN A 59 -4.05 3.63 13.39
C ASN A 59 -2.70 2.91 13.53
N ASN A 60 -1.62 3.60 13.18
CA ASN A 60 -0.25 3.09 13.30
C ASN A 60 0.02 1.86 12.41
N MET A 61 -0.74 1.72 11.33
CA MET A 61 -0.55 0.69 10.31
C MET A 61 -0.51 1.33 8.94
N LEU A 62 0.21 0.70 8.02
CA LEU A 62 0.25 1.12 6.62
C LEU A 62 -0.74 0.30 5.81
N TYR A 63 -1.35 0.94 4.82
CA TYR A 63 -2.28 0.27 3.92
C TYR A 63 -1.90 0.56 2.48
N VAL A 64 -1.89 -0.49 1.67
CA VAL A 64 -1.66 -0.41 0.22
C VAL A 64 -2.78 -1.18 -0.48
N ALA A 65 -3.14 -0.73 -1.65
CA ALA A 65 -4.15 -1.40 -2.46
C ALA A 65 -3.59 -1.62 -3.86
N ASN A 66 -4.24 -2.46 -4.65
CA ASN A 66 -3.70 -2.77 -5.96
C ASN A 66 -4.77 -2.97 -7.03
N SER A 67 -4.30 -3.15 -8.26
CA SER A 67 -5.15 -3.31 -9.45
C SER A 67 -5.93 -4.62 -9.47
N ARG A 68 -5.64 -5.54 -8.56
CA ARG A 68 -6.43 -6.76 -8.39
C ARG A 68 -7.56 -6.59 -7.38
N GLY A 69 -7.73 -5.39 -6.83
CA GLY A 69 -8.73 -5.12 -5.81
C GLY A 69 -8.34 -5.55 -4.41
N GLU A 70 -7.08 -5.90 -4.20
CA GLU A 70 -6.61 -6.33 -2.90
C GLU A 70 -6.26 -5.15 -2.02
N LEU A 71 -6.64 -5.22 -0.74
CA LEU A 71 -6.24 -4.26 0.28
C LEU A 71 -5.33 -4.99 1.26
N TRP A 72 -4.12 -4.49 1.42
CA TRP A 72 -3.10 -5.08 2.29
C TRP A 72 -2.75 -4.15 3.42
N GLN A 73 -2.47 -4.73 4.59
CA GLN A 73 -2.03 -4.03 5.78
C GLN A 73 -0.56 -4.38 6.02
N VAL A 74 0.26 -3.36 6.32
CA VAL A 74 1.70 -3.55 6.52
C VAL A 74 2.10 -2.97 7.87
N SER A 75 2.85 -3.74 8.65
CA SER A 75 3.36 -3.31 9.96
C SER A 75 4.36 -2.18 9.80
N VAL A 76 4.16 -1.08 10.53
CA VAL A 76 5.08 0.05 10.55
C VAL A 76 6.46 -0.37 11.07
N ALA A 77 6.50 -1.24 12.08
CA ALA A 77 7.74 -1.62 12.74
C ALA A 77 8.58 -2.60 11.94
N GLU A 78 7.95 -3.54 11.24
CA GLU A 78 8.65 -4.68 10.65
C GLU A 78 8.44 -4.84 9.15
N GLY A 79 7.44 -4.19 8.57
CA GLY A 79 7.12 -4.33 7.17
C GLY A 79 6.39 -5.62 6.82
N SER A 80 5.87 -6.33 7.82
CA SER A 80 5.09 -7.56 7.60
C SER A 80 3.78 -7.22 6.92
N ALA A 81 3.46 -7.88 5.81
CA ALA A 81 2.29 -7.59 5.00
C ALA A 81 1.26 -8.70 5.09
N ASN A 82 0.00 -8.32 5.27
CA ASN A 82 -1.14 -9.25 5.32
C ASN A 82 -2.27 -8.71 4.46
N MET A 83 -2.87 -9.58 3.64
CA MET A 83 -4.05 -9.19 2.88
C MET A 83 -5.26 -9.12 3.80
N LEU A 84 -5.94 -7.98 3.81
CA LEU A 84 -7.16 -7.79 4.59
C LEU A 84 -8.40 -8.26 3.87
N THR A 85 -8.49 -7.90 2.59
CA THR A 85 -9.67 -8.22 1.80
C THR A 85 -9.35 -8.08 0.32
N GLU A 86 -10.21 -8.68 -0.50
CA GLU A 86 -10.16 -8.54 -1.94
C GLU A 86 -11.50 -7.99 -2.41
N LEU A 87 -11.46 -6.82 -3.06
CA LEU A 87 -12.64 -6.21 -3.64
C LEU A 87 -12.91 -6.81 -5.02
N LYS A 88 -14.12 -6.63 -5.51
CA LYS A 88 -14.53 -7.18 -6.80
C LYS A 88 -13.77 -6.51 -7.96
N ASP A 89 -13.51 -5.21 -7.84
CA ASP A 89 -12.93 -4.41 -8.91
C ASP A 89 -11.57 -3.88 -8.52
N SER A 90 -10.77 -3.49 -9.52
CA SER A 90 -9.42 -2.96 -9.30
C SER A 90 -9.44 -1.63 -8.54
N VAL A 91 -8.33 -1.31 -7.89
CA VAL A 91 -8.14 -0.06 -7.18
C VAL A 91 -6.96 0.67 -7.79
N SER A 92 -7.15 1.93 -8.18
CA SER A 92 -6.13 2.76 -8.83
C SER A 92 -5.67 3.93 -7.98
N LEU A 93 -6.48 4.35 -7.00
CA LEU A 93 -6.18 5.50 -6.15
C LEU A 93 -5.81 5.04 -4.74
N PRO A 94 -4.93 5.80 -4.04
CA PRO A 94 -4.61 5.47 -2.67
C PRO A 94 -5.85 5.49 -1.78
N PRO A 95 -5.92 4.61 -0.77
CA PRO A 95 -6.99 4.70 0.23
C PRO A 95 -7.00 6.07 0.90
N ILE A 96 -8.17 6.46 1.38
CA ILE A 96 -8.37 7.75 2.05
C ILE A 96 -8.72 7.48 3.51
N VAL A 97 -8.11 8.24 4.42
CA VAL A 97 -8.36 8.08 5.86
C VAL A 97 -9.06 9.33 6.38
N VAL A 98 -10.24 9.14 6.97
CA VAL A 98 -11.01 10.21 7.62
C VAL A 98 -11.59 9.65 8.91
N ASN A 99 -11.34 10.33 10.03
CA ASN A 99 -11.85 9.95 11.34
C ASN A 99 -11.57 8.48 11.68
N ASN A 100 -10.34 8.03 11.44
CA ASN A 100 -9.89 6.66 11.69
C ASN A 100 -10.64 5.61 10.87
N THR A 101 -11.32 6.01 9.83
CA THR A 101 -11.97 5.11 8.88
C THR A 101 -11.21 5.16 7.57
N LEU A 102 -10.90 3.99 7.04
CA LEU A 102 -10.23 3.84 5.76
C LEU A 102 -11.27 3.65 4.67
N TYR A 103 -11.21 4.49 3.64
CA TYR A 103 -12.11 4.41 2.50
C TYR A 103 -11.32 4.00 1.26
N VAL A 104 -11.82 3.02 0.55
CA VAL A 104 -11.23 2.56 -0.71
C VAL A 104 -12.24 2.78 -1.83
N LEU A 105 -11.83 3.53 -2.84
CA LEU A 105 -12.61 3.76 -4.05
C LEU A 105 -12.08 2.81 -5.13
N ASP A 106 -12.93 1.92 -5.61
CA ASP A 106 -12.55 1.04 -6.71
C ASP A 106 -12.85 1.67 -8.06
N ASP A 107 -12.39 1.02 -9.12
CA ASP A 107 -12.49 1.57 -10.47
C ASP A 107 -13.91 1.50 -11.04
N SER A 108 -14.83 0.81 -10.37
CA SER A 108 -16.25 0.84 -10.72
C SER A 108 -17.00 2.03 -10.12
N GLY A 109 -16.33 2.80 -9.24
CA GLY A 109 -16.95 3.93 -8.55
C GLY A 109 -17.57 3.57 -7.21
N THR A 110 -17.34 2.36 -6.71
CA THR A 110 -17.85 1.93 -5.40
C THR A 110 -16.87 2.32 -4.30
N ILE A 111 -17.38 2.91 -3.22
CA ILE A 111 -16.59 3.26 -2.04
C ILE A 111 -16.88 2.24 -0.96
N THR A 112 -15.82 1.65 -0.41
CA THR A 112 -15.92 0.70 0.70
C THR A 112 -15.21 1.26 1.91
N ALA A 113 -15.87 1.23 3.07
CA ALA A 113 -15.32 1.75 4.32
C ALA A 113 -14.82 0.61 5.21
N PHE A 114 -13.63 0.78 5.79
CA PHE A 114 -13.02 -0.17 6.72
C PHE A 114 -12.68 0.55 8.02
N ARG A 115 -13.09 -0.03 9.12
CA ARG A 115 -12.85 0.54 10.46
C ARG A 115 -11.88 -0.30 11.27
#